data_aa6fb1206886abc4eca90f629b638ec3
#
_entry.id   aa6fb1206886abc4eca90f629b638ec3
#
_cell.length_a   1.000
_cell.length_b   1.000
_cell.length_c   1.000
_cell.angle_alpha   90.00
_cell.angle_beta   90.00
_cell.angle_gamma   90.00
#
_symmetry.space_group_name_H-M   'P 1'
#
loop_
_entity.id
_entity.type
_entity.pdbx_description
1 polymer ?
#
loop_
_entity_poly.entity_id
_entity_poly.type
_entity_poly.pdbx_seq_one_letter_code
_entity_poly.pdbx_strand_id
1 'polypeptide(L)'
;MSAFACPFPSLINHFALGVATGQIGAEILSMVTMIGVITIAASTYLILYSHRIYPHISGMLAVFERQGAEEKEFPEEKYSSILFGYNRIGYDILNSLRSAKSSFMVVDYNPDTIRQLTLQGVPSRYGDAGDIEFLGELGLAHARIVISTIYDHDTNILLARVVRERSRGAVFIAVSHSIDDALELYRNGATFVVTPHFLGGKYVADMLLQHHKSPKWFIKEGKGHAKALKARKRMGHEHPVHEKL
;
A
#
# COMPACT_ATOMS: atom_id res chain seq x y z
N MET A 1 -1.39 -9.74 -14.69
CA MET A 1 -2.71 -10.38 -14.44
C MET A 1 -2.65 -11.79 -15.01
N SER A 2 -2.21 -12.76 -14.21
CA SER A 2 -2.44 -14.16 -14.56
C SER A 2 -3.80 -14.50 -13.94
N ALA A 3 -4.80 -14.68 -14.78
CA ALA A 3 -6.13 -15.14 -14.40
C ALA A 3 -5.95 -16.47 -13.64
N PHE A 4 -6.20 -16.47 -12.35
CA PHE A 4 -6.52 -17.69 -11.62
C PHE A 4 -7.81 -18.24 -12.24
N ALA A 5 -7.67 -19.04 -13.29
CA ALA A 5 -8.75 -19.80 -13.84
C ALA A 5 -9.25 -20.71 -12.71
N CYS A 6 -10.43 -20.39 -12.20
CA CYS A 6 -11.10 -21.16 -11.16
C CYS A 6 -11.17 -22.64 -11.66
N PRO A 7 -10.57 -23.62 -10.99
CA PRO A 7 -10.52 -25.01 -11.48
C PRO A 7 -11.90 -25.70 -11.45
N PHE A 8 -12.91 -25.05 -10.95
CA PHE A 8 -14.27 -25.56 -10.80
C PHE A 8 -14.94 -26.03 -12.11
N PRO A 9 -14.85 -25.29 -13.24
CA PRO A 9 -15.47 -25.75 -14.49
C PRO A 9 -14.87 -27.05 -15.02
N SER A 10 -13.56 -27.25 -14.79
CA SER A 10 -12.88 -28.46 -15.27
C SER A 10 -13.29 -29.70 -14.46
N LEU A 11 -13.47 -29.55 -13.15
CA LEU A 11 -13.85 -30.65 -12.27
C LEU A 11 -15.27 -31.18 -12.61
N ILE A 12 -16.23 -30.28 -12.79
CA ILE A 12 -17.61 -30.64 -13.17
C ILE A 12 -17.62 -31.34 -14.52
N ASN A 13 -16.86 -30.89 -15.50
CA ASN A 13 -16.75 -31.50 -16.80
C ASN A 13 -16.15 -32.93 -16.74
N HIS A 14 -15.16 -33.16 -15.88
CA HIS A 14 -14.57 -34.50 -15.68
C HIS A 14 -15.59 -35.47 -15.04
N PHE A 15 -16.37 -35.00 -14.07
CA PHE A 15 -17.42 -35.82 -13.47
C PHE A 15 -18.55 -36.13 -14.47
N ALA A 16 -18.97 -35.13 -15.27
CA ALA A 16 -19.98 -35.34 -16.31
C ALA A 16 -19.51 -36.35 -17.37
N LEU A 17 -18.23 -36.28 -17.75
CA LEU A 17 -17.64 -37.25 -18.68
C LEU A 17 -17.58 -38.67 -18.08
N GLY A 18 -17.23 -38.79 -16.79
CA GLY A 18 -17.20 -40.06 -16.06
C GLY A 18 -18.57 -40.74 -15.98
N VAL A 19 -19.64 -39.95 -15.82
CA VAL A 19 -21.02 -40.45 -15.87
C VAL A 19 -21.42 -40.89 -17.31
N ALA A 20 -21.07 -40.07 -18.32
CA ALA A 20 -21.36 -40.34 -19.71
C ALA A 20 -20.65 -41.61 -20.24
N THR A 21 -19.48 -41.93 -19.70
CA THR A 21 -18.70 -43.13 -20.03
C THR A 21 -19.06 -44.36 -19.17
N GLY A 22 -20.05 -44.24 -18.26
CA GLY A 22 -20.49 -45.33 -17.38
C GLY A 22 -19.49 -45.73 -16.31
N GLN A 23 -18.43 -44.94 -16.09
CA GLN A 23 -17.40 -45.20 -15.06
C GLN A 23 -17.81 -44.74 -13.66
N ILE A 24 -18.77 -43.79 -13.58
CA ILE A 24 -19.30 -43.25 -12.33
C ILE A 24 -20.81 -43.45 -12.30
N GLY A 25 -21.29 -44.13 -11.28
CA GLY A 25 -22.73 -44.30 -11.07
C GLY A 25 -23.42 -42.99 -10.66
N ALA A 26 -24.70 -42.86 -11.00
CA ALA A 26 -25.52 -41.69 -10.65
C ALA A 26 -25.58 -41.42 -9.13
N GLU A 27 -25.43 -42.46 -8.32
CA GLU A 27 -25.38 -42.36 -6.85
C GLU A 27 -24.12 -41.61 -6.37
N ILE A 28 -22.98 -41.90 -6.98
CA ILE A 28 -21.71 -41.24 -6.66
C ILE A 28 -21.78 -39.77 -7.08
N LEU A 29 -22.35 -39.45 -8.23
CA LEU A 29 -22.54 -38.09 -8.69
C LEU A 29 -23.41 -37.27 -7.72
N SER A 30 -24.52 -37.85 -7.28
CA SER A 30 -25.42 -37.17 -6.32
C SER A 30 -24.74 -36.93 -4.96
N MET A 31 -23.96 -37.91 -4.50
CA MET A 31 -23.20 -37.77 -3.25
C MET A 31 -22.14 -36.67 -3.34
N VAL A 32 -21.35 -36.62 -4.41
CA VAL A 32 -20.32 -35.59 -4.63
C VAL A 32 -20.95 -34.19 -4.75
N THR A 33 -22.07 -34.10 -5.47
CA THR A 33 -22.82 -32.84 -5.62
C THR A 33 -23.33 -32.35 -4.26
N MET A 34 -23.88 -33.24 -3.45
CA MET A 34 -24.38 -32.92 -2.11
C MET A 34 -23.23 -32.44 -1.19
N ILE A 35 -22.10 -33.15 -1.19
CA ILE A 35 -20.91 -32.73 -0.45
C ILE A 35 -20.44 -31.34 -0.91
N GLY A 36 -20.40 -31.10 -2.22
CA GLY A 36 -20.02 -29.81 -2.79
C GLY A 36 -20.93 -28.68 -2.33
N VAL A 37 -22.24 -28.88 -2.37
CA VAL A 37 -23.22 -27.89 -1.89
C VAL A 37 -23.05 -27.60 -0.40
N ILE A 38 -22.89 -28.64 0.41
CA ILE A 38 -22.71 -28.50 1.87
C ILE A 38 -21.40 -27.75 2.18
N THR A 39 -20.31 -28.09 1.51
CA THR A 39 -19.00 -27.44 1.77
C THR A 39 -19.02 -25.98 1.34
N ILE A 40 -19.63 -25.63 0.19
CA ILE A 40 -19.78 -24.24 -0.24
C ILE A 40 -20.65 -23.46 0.74
N ALA A 41 -21.79 -24.01 1.14
CA ALA A 41 -22.66 -23.37 2.13
C ALA A 41 -21.95 -23.15 3.47
N ALA A 42 -21.24 -24.15 3.96
CA ALA A 42 -20.47 -24.05 5.21
C ALA A 42 -19.35 -23.00 5.11
N SER A 43 -18.58 -22.98 4.01
CA SER A 43 -17.53 -22.00 3.80
C SER A 43 -18.09 -20.58 3.72
N THR A 44 -19.19 -20.39 2.99
CA THR A 44 -19.86 -19.09 2.89
C THR A 44 -20.34 -18.61 4.24
N TYR A 45 -20.95 -19.53 5.03
CA TYR A 45 -21.40 -19.21 6.39
C TYR A 45 -20.24 -18.83 7.30
N LEU A 46 -19.13 -19.58 7.26
CA LEU A 46 -17.93 -19.28 8.04
C LEU A 46 -17.34 -17.90 7.70
N ILE A 47 -17.31 -17.54 6.41
CA ILE A 47 -16.81 -16.24 5.97
C ILE A 47 -17.72 -15.11 6.45
N LEU A 48 -19.04 -15.24 6.21
CA LEU A 48 -20.02 -14.21 6.61
C LEU A 48 -20.08 -13.96 8.11
N TYR A 49 -19.89 -15.00 8.91
CA TYR A 49 -19.97 -14.92 10.37
C TYR A 49 -18.61 -14.98 11.06
N SER A 50 -17.51 -14.82 10.31
CA SER A 50 -16.14 -14.88 10.85
C SER A 50 -15.95 -13.96 12.06
N HIS A 51 -16.44 -12.72 12.00
CA HIS A 51 -16.37 -11.77 13.11
C HIS A 51 -17.06 -12.23 14.40
N ARG A 52 -18.12 -13.06 14.28
CA ARG A 52 -18.82 -13.60 15.43
C ARG A 52 -18.20 -14.91 15.94
N ILE A 53 -17.60 -15.68 15.04
CA ILE A 53 -17.03 -17.00 15.33
C ILE A 53 -15.62 -16.85 15.91
N TYR A 54 -14.84 -15.91 15.39
CA TYR A 54 -13.44 -15.70 15.78
C TYR A 54 -13.22 -15.53 17.30
N PRO A 55 -13.99 -14.69 18.04
CA PRO A 55 -13.80 -14.54 19.48
C PRO A 55 -14.02 -15.82 20.30
N HIS A 56 -14.81 -16.76 19.77
CA HIS A 56 -15.07 -18.03 20.46
C HIS A 56 -14.00 -19.09 20.18
N ILE A 57 -13.31 -18.97 19.06
CA ILE A 57 -12.29 -19.94 18.61
C ILE A 57 -10.87 -19.44 18.93
N SER A 58 -10.68 -18.13 19.08
CA SER A 58 -9.37 -17.50 19.32
C SER A 58 -8.63 -18.11 20.51
N GLY A 59 -9.33 -18.42 21.61
CA GLY A 59 -8.73 -19.05 22.76
C GLY A 59 -8.20 -20.46 22.50
N MET A 60 -8.82 -21.22 21.60
CA MET A 60 -8.34 -22.54 21.17
C MET A 60 -7.17 -22.42 20.15
N LEU A 61 -7.21 -21.42 19.30
CA LEU A 61 -6.17 -21.18 18.30
C LEU A 61 -4.90 -20.59 18.91
N ALA A 62 -4.99 -19.93 20.07
CA ALA A 62 -3.83 -19.41 20.80
C ALA A 62 -2.78 -20.50 21.15
N VAL A 63 -3.19 -21.80 21.21
CA VAL A 63 -2.26 -22.93 21.39
C VAL A 63 -1.39 -23.15 20.15
N PHE A 64 -1.85 -22.75 18.96
CA PHE A 64 -1.11 -22.83 17.71
C PHE A 64 -0.39 -21.51 17.35
N GLU A 65 -0.67 -20.46 18.08
CA GLU A 65 0.04 -19.20 17.97
C GLU A 65 1.48 -19.41 18.45
N ARG A 66 2.41 -19.25 17.54
CA ARG A 66 3.84 -19.39 17.81
C ARG A 66 4.19 -18.35 18.88
N GLN A 67 4.47 -18.80 20.11
CA GLN A 67 5.00 -17.95 21.18
C GLN A 67 6.25 -17.23 20.63
N GLY A 68 6.09 -15.99 20.23
CA GLY A 68 7.17 -15.18 19.64
C GLY A 68 6.72 -14.15 18.61
N ALA A 69 5.47 -14.19 18.15
CA ALA A 69 4.84 -12.99 17.63
C ALA A 69 4.24 -12.23 18.84
N GLU A 70 5.09 -11.73 19.74
CA GLU A 70 4.69 -10.57 20.51
C GLU A 70 4.22 -9.56 19.46
N GLU A 71 2.90 -9.35 19.33
CA GLU A 71 2.42 -8.02 19.02
C GLU A 71 3.13 -7.14 20.06
N LYS A 72 4.28 -6.62 19.66
CA LYS A 72 4.84 -5.48 20.37
C LYS A 72 3.70 -4.48 20.31
N GLU A 73 2.96 -4.34 21.43
CA GLU A 73 2.29 -3.09 21.72
C GLU A 73 3.38 -2.06 21.50
N PHE A 74 3.40 -1.51 20.29
CA PHE A 74 4.25 -0.38 20.04
C PHE A 74 3.76 0.67 21.01
N PRO A 75 4.56 1.10 21.97
CA PRO A 75 4.16 2.20 22.84
C PRO A 75 3.59 3.24 21.88
N GLU A 76 2.52 3.95 22.25
CA GLU A 76 1.93 5.03 21.46
C GLU A 76 3.04 6.07 21.16
N GLU A 77 3.96 5.68 20.31
CA GLU A 77 5.04 6.57 19.89
C GLU A 77 4.39 7.63 19.02
N LYS A 78 4.26 8.80 19.60
CA LYS A 78 3.65 9.97 18.98
C LYS A 78 4.57 10.52 17.91
N TYR A 79 4.41 10.03 16.70
CA TYR A 79 5.15 10.56 15.57
C TYR A 79 4.53 11.86 15.07
N SER A 80 5.36 12.87 14.88
CA SER A 80 4.91 14.14 14.30
C SER A 80 4.67 14.06 12.80
N SER A 81 5.27 13.06 12.14
CA SER A 81 5.15 12.84 10.69
C SER A 81 4.94 11.37 10.38
N ILE A 82 3.99 11.04 9.51
CA ILE A 82 3.74 9.68 9.03
C ILE A 82 3.85 9.68 7.51
N LEU A 83 4.70 8.80 6.99
CA LEU A 83 4.95 8.61 5.56
C LEU A 83 4.40 7.27 5.11
N PHE A 84 3.39 7.28 4.26
CA PHE A 84 2.86 6.10 3.58
C PHE A 84 3.55 5.91 2.23
N GLY A 85 4.21 4.75 2.06
CA GLY A 85 5.01 4.40 0.89
C GLY A 85 6.43 4.94 0.96
N TYR A 86 7.41 4.04 0.83
CA TYR A 86 8.83 4.41 0.90
C TYR A 86 9.47 4.58 -0.47
N ASN A 87 9.00 3.85 -1.46
CA ASN A 87 9.62 3.80 -2.78
C ASN A 87 9.57 5.14 -3.53
N ARG A 88 10.52 5.36 -4.43
CA ARG A 88 10.59 6.51 -5.34
C ARG A 88 10.61 7.86 -4.61
N ILE A 89 9.46 8.56 -4.56
CA ILE A 89 9.31 9.88 -3.92
C ILE A 89 9.47 9.75 -2.40
N GLY A 90 9.01 8.66 -1.79
CA GLY A 90 9.10 8.42 -0.35
C GLY A 90 10.53 8.40 0.17
N TYR A 91 11.49 7.92 -0.60
CA TYR A 91 12.91 7.96 -0.24
C TYR A 91 13.44 9.39 -0.03
N ASP A 92 13.13 10.32 -0.92
CA ASP A 92 13.58 11.71 -0.78
C ASP A 92 12.91 12.40 0.40
N ILE A 93 11.62 12.11 0.59
CA ILE A 93 10.85 12.63 1.71
C ILE A 93 11.44 12.11 3.02
N LEU A 94 11.73 10.80 3.12
CA LEU A 94 12.37 10.21 4.29
C LEU A 94 13.69 10.90 4.62
N ASN A 95 14.56 11.12 3.64
CA ASN A 95 15.84 11.79 3.83
C ASN A 95 15.66 13.23 4.32
N SER A 96 14.62 13.91 3.84
CA SER A 96 14.27 15.26 4.29
C SER A 96 13.77 15.26 5.74
N LEU A 97 12.92 14.30 6.13
CA LEU A 97 12.44 14.14 7.50
C LEU A 97 13.59 13.82 8.47
N ARG A 98 14.53 12.96 8.06
CA ARG A 98 15.76 12.67 8.84
C ARG A 98 16.61 13.92 9.02
N SER A 99 16.82 14.68 7.96
CA SER A 99 17.63 15.90 8.00
C SER A 99 16.99 16.97 8.89
N ALA A 100 15.68 17.05 8.89
CA ALA A 100 14.91 17.95 9.76
C ALA A 100 14.83 17.48 11.23
N LYS A 101 15.40 16.30 11.57
CA LYS A 101 15.31 15.67 12.89
C LYS A 101 13.87 15.57 13.40
N SER A 102 12.94 15.38 12.50
CA SER A 102 11.51 15.18 12.81
C SER A 102 11.32 13.80 13.43
N SER A 103 10.39 13.66 14.39
CA SER A 103 9.89 12.35 14.80
C SER A 103 8.98 11.84 13.70
N PHE A 104 9.33 10.72 13.07
CA PHE A 104 8.56 10.19 11.95
C PHE A 104 8.46 8.67 11.98
N MET A 105 7.45 8.13 11.32
CA MET A 105 7.26 6.71 11.05
C MET A 105 6.97 6.50 9.57
N VAL A 106 7.47 5.41 9.01
CA VAL A 106 7.18 4.97 7.64
C VAL A 106 6.22 3.79 7.69
N VAL A 107 5.20 3.84 6.88
CA VAL A 107 4.24 2.74 6.66
C VAL A 107 4.37 2.26 5.24
N ASP A 108 4.53 0.96 5.06
CA ASP A 108 4.57 0.34 3.72
C ASP A 108 3.93 -1.04 3.77
N TYR A 109 3.25 -1.44 2.69
CA TYR A 109 2.64 -2.76 2.57
C TYR A 109 3.61 -3.84 2.10
N ASN A 110 4.83 -3.45 1.70
CA ASN A 110 5.86 -4.38 1.25
C ASN A 110 6.75 -4.81 2.43
N PRO A 111 6.71 -6.10 2.82
CA PRO A 111 7.47 -6.59 3.96
C PRO A 111 8.98 -6.50 3.76
N ASP A 112 9.49 -6.58 2.52
CA ASP A 112 10.92 -6.44 2.23
C ASP A 112 11.39 -5.00 2.45
N THR A 113 10.56 -4.03 2.07
CA THR A 113 10.80 -2.60 2.35
C THR A 113 10.88 -2.37 3.85
N ILE A 114 9.93 -2.88 4.62
CA ILE A 114 9.92 -2.74 6.08
C ILE A 114 11.16 -3.39 6.71
N ARG A 115 11.53 -4.59 6.26
CA ARG A 115 12.75 -5.26 6.75
C ARG A 115 13.99 -4.40 6.51
N GLN A 116 14.13 -3.82 5.32
CA GLN A 116 15.27 -2.95 4.99
C GLN A 116 15.29 -1.69 5.86
N LEU A 117 14.15 -1.04 6.07
CA LEU A 117 14.03 0.13 6.91
C LEU A 117 14.36 -0.17 8.36
N THR A 118 13.87 -1.28 8.89
CA THR A 118 14.18 -1.74 10.25
C THR A 118 15.68 -1.99 10.45
N LEU A 119 16.35 -2.63 9.48
CA LEU A 119 17.80 -2.83 9.51
C LEU A 119 18.59 -1.52 9.49
N GLN A 120 18.02 -0.46 8.91
CA GLN A 120 18.60 0.88 8.90
C GLN A 120 18.23 1.70 10.14
N GLY A 121 17.53 1.12 11.12
CA GLY A 121 17.07 1.82 12.33
C GLY A 121 16.01 2.88 12.06
N VAL A 122 15.23 2.71 10.96
CA VAL A 122 14.12 3.60 10.62
C VAL A 122 12.86 3.10 11.31
N PRO A 123 12.17 3.94 12.12
CA PRO A 123 10.84 3.61 12.62
C PRO A 123 9.90 3.30 11.45
N SER A 124 9.45 2.06 11.38
CA SER A 124 8.62 1.60 10.25
C SER A 124 7.63 0.54 10.70
N ARG A 125 6.45 0.55 10.09
CA ARG A 125 5.37 -0.38 10.38
C ARG A 125 4.83 -0.97 9.08
N TYR A 126 4.67 -2.30 9.04
CA TYR A 126 3.98 -3.00 7.97
C TYR A 126 2.48 -2.76 8.10
N GLY A 127 1.82 -2.42 6.99
CA GLY A 127 0.37 -2.30 6.94
C GLY A 127 -0.14 -1.74 5.62
N ASP A 128 -1.43 -1.93 5.41
CA ASP A 128 -2.14 -1.41 4.25
C ASP A 128 -2.81 -0.08 4.60
N ALA A 129 -2.51 0.96 3.83
CA ALA A 129 -3.13 2.27 3.97
C ALA A 129 -4.63 2.28 3.57
N GLY A 130 -5.11 1.25 2.90
CA GLY A 130 -6.53 1.03 2.61
C GLY A 130 -7.31 0.39 3.77
N ASP A 131 -6.64 -0.07 4.81
CA ASP A 131 -7.27 -0.69 5.98
C ASP A 131 -7.59 0.34 7.07
N ILE A 132 -8.90 0.58 7.27
CA ILE A 132 -9.41 1.57 8.24
C ILE A 132 -9.07 1.17 9.69
N GLU A 133 -9.08 -0.13 10.03
CA GLU A 133 -8.76 -0.62 11.36
C GLU A 133 -7.28 -0.35 11.66
N PHE A 134 -6.41 -0.70 10.73
CA PHE A 134 -4.98 -0.40 10.80
C PHE A 134 -4.72 1.10 10.94
N LEU A 135 -5.37 1.94 10.14
CA LEU A 135 -5.26 3.41 10.26
C LEU A 135 -5.69 3.91 11.64
N GLY A 136 -6.62 3.17 12.29
CA GLY A 136 -7.08 3.42 13.64
C GLY A 136 -6.00 3.35 14.69
N GLU A 137 -5.04 2.47 14.51
CA GLU A 137 -3.96 2.17 15.46
C GLU A 137 -2.70 3.03 15.26
N LEU A 138 -2.62 3.78 14.14
CA LEU A 138 -1.39 4.51 13.76
C LEU A 138 -1.15 5.81 14.53
N GLY A 139 -1.96 6.17 15.51
CA GLY A 139 -1.79 7.42 16.25
C GLY A 139 -1.88 8.69 15.38
N LEU A 140 -2.64 8.64 14.27
CA LEU A 140 -2.83 9.77 13.34
C LEU A 140 -3.27 11.07 14.02
N ALA A 141 -3.94 10.99 15.16
CA ALA A 141 -4.38 12.15 15.94
C ALA A 141 -3.21 13.03 16.42
N HIS A 142 -2.02 12.48 16.54
CA HIS A 142 -0.82 13.20 16.99
C HIS A 142 0.05 13.68 15.83
N ALA A 143 -0.22 13.23 14.61
CA ALA A 143 0.54 13.61 13.44
C ALA A 143 0.27 15.07 13.05
N ARG A 144 1.32 15.84 12.82
CA ARG A 144 1.24 17.19 12.23
C ARG A 144 1.30 17.14 10.70
N ILE A 145 2.01 16.15 10.17
CA ILE A 145 2.19 15.97 8.72
C ILE A 145 1.96 14.50 8.40
N VAL A 146 1.06 14.25 7.49
CA VAL A 146 0.82 12.92 6.90
C VAL A 146 1.11 13.02 5.42
N ILE A 147 1.94 12.13 4.91
CA ILE A 147 2.37 12.14 3.51
C ILE A 147 2.06 10.78 2.90
N SER A 148 1.38 10.76 1.78
CA SER A 148 1.16 9.56 0.98
C SER A 148 1.88 9.66 -0.36
N THR A 149 2.73 8.68 -0.64
CA THR A 149 3.33 8.48 -1.96
C THR A 149 2.70 7.30 -2.71
N ILE A 150 1.56 6.83 -2.22
CA ILE A 150 0.78 5.76 -2.83
C ILE A 150 0.12 6.31 -4.10
N TYR A 151 0.09 5.50 -5.18
CA TYR A 151 -0.50 5.91 -6.46
C TYR A 151 -2.00 5.64 -6.55
N ASP A 152 -2.52 4.76 -5.68
CA ASP A 152 -3.93 4.42 -5.68
C ASP A 152 -4.79 5.60 -5.19
N HIS A 153 -5.71 6.02 -6.06
CA HIS A 153 -6.56 7.19 -5.81
C HIS A 153 -7.51 6.95 -4.64
N ASP A 154 -8.16 5.80 -4.60
CA ASP A 154 -9.18 5.48 -3.59
C ASP A 154 -8.55 5.42 -2.19
N THR A 155 -7.37 4.81 -2.08
CA THR A 155 -6.56 4.81 -0.85
C THR A 155 -6.22 6.22 -0.41
N ASN A 156 -5.83 7.11 -1.32
CA ASN A 156 -5.51 8.49 -0.98
C ASN A 156 -6.75 9.29 -0.56
N ILE A 157 -7.90 9.04 -1.14
CA ILE A 157 -9.20 9.63 -0.71
C ILE A 157 -9.55 9.15 0.70
N LEU A 158 -9.41 7.85 0.97
CA LEU A 158 -9.63 7.29 2.30
C LEU A 158 -8.71 7.94 3.33
N LEU A 159 -7.40 7.99 3.05
CA LEU A 159 -6.42 8.66 3.92
C LEU A 159 -6.77 10.13 4.18
N ALA A 160 -7.16 10.87 3.15
CA ALA A 160 -7.58 12.27 3.30
C ALA A 160 -8.71 12.42 4.31
N ARG A 161 -9.74 11.59 4.19
CA ARG A 161 -10.90 11.58 5.09
C ARG A 161 -10.50 11.22 6.53
N VAL A 162 -9.80 10.10 6.70
CA VAL A 162 -9.37 9.62 8.03
C VAL A 162 -8.47 10.65 8.73
N VAL A 163 -7.52 11.25 7.99
CA VAL A 163 -6.66 12.32 8.55
C VAL A 163 -7.49 13.53 8.99
N ARG A 164 -8.49 13.96 8.19
CA ARG A 164 -9.35 15.09 8.57
C ARG A 164 -10.25 14.79 9.75
N GLU A 165 -10.74 13.57 9.87
CA GLU A 165 -11.54 13.13 11.01
C GLU A 165 -10.73 13.09 12.31
N ARG A 166 -9.51 12.55 12.27
CA ARG A 166 -8.67 12.32 13.44
C ARG A 166 -7.78 13.50 13.82
N SER A 167 -7.33 14.27 12.84
CA SER A 167 -6.44 15.43 13.03
C SER A 167 -6.77 16.56 12.06
N ARG A 168 -7.73 17.41 12.43
CA ARG A 168 -8.17 18.53 11.57
C ARG A 168 -7.06 19.52 11.20
N GLY A 169 -6.05 19.66 12.03
CA GLY A 169 -4.92 20.57 11.84
C GLY A 169 -3.73 19.96 11.10
N ALA A 170 -3.72 18.66 10.83
CA ALA A 170 -2.61 18.02 10.15
C ALA A 170 -2.50 18.46 8.69
N VAL A 171 -1.27 18.62 8.22
CA VAL A 171 -0.98 18.78 6.79
C VAL A 171 -1.03 17.39 6.15
N PHE A 172 -1.94 17.19 5.19
CA PHE A 172 -1.98 15.98 4.39
C PHE A 172 -1.46 16.25 2.98
N ILE A 173 -0.40 15.54 2.61
CA ILE A 173 0.23 15.61 1.29
C ILE A 173 0.01 14.27 0.59
N ALA A 174 -0.55 14.29 -0.62
CA ALA A 174 -0.75 13.11 -1.44
C ALA A 174 -0.08 13.24 -2.80
N VAL A 175 0.18 12.13 -3.47
CA VAL A 175 0.68 12.09 -4.84
C VAL A 175 -0.46 11.72 -5.79
N SER A 176 -0.56 12.41 -6.92
CA SER A 176 -1.48 12.08 -8.01
C SER A 176 -0.83 12.30 -9.37
N HIS A 177 -1.21 11.49 -10.36
CA HIS A 177 -0.75 11.62 -11.74
C HIS A 177 -1.78 12.29 -12.66
N SER A 178 -3.04 12.37 -12.22
CA SER A 178 -4.15 12.99 -12.93
C SER A 178 -4.51 14.35 -12.30
N ILE A 179 -4.89 15.31 -13.12
CA ILE A 179 -5.39 16.60 -12.64
C ILE A 179 -6.72 16.44 -11.94
N ASP A 180 -7.61 15.61 -12.51
CA ASP A 180 -8.95 15.41 -11.96
C ASP A 180 -8.89 14.75 -10.58
N ASP A 181 -8.05 13.71 -10.42
CA ASP A 181 -7.80 13.06 -9.14
C ASP A 181 -7.18 14.03 -8.13
N ALA A 182 -6.23 14.87 -8.57
CA ALA A 182 -5.64 15.87 -7.70
C ALA A 182 -6.68 16.88 -7.18
N LEU A 183 -7.58 17.34 -8.05
CA LEU A 183 -8.67 18.23 -7.67
C LEU A 183 -9.67 17.55 -6.72
N GLU A 184 -9.92 16.27 -6.92
CA GLU A 184 -10.75 15.47 -6.01
C GLU A 184 -10.11 15.30 -4.64
N LEU A 185 -8.81 15.03 -4.58
CA LEU A 185 -8.05 14.97 -3.32
C LEU A 185 -8.11 16.29 -2.55
N TYR A 186 -8.00 17.44 -3.22
CA TYR A 186 -8.17 18.74 -2.57
C TYR A 186 -9.60 18.90 -1.99
N ARG A 187 -10.63 18.48 -2.73
CA ARG A 187 -12.02 18.52 -2.25
C ARG A 187 -12.26 17.61 -1.04
N ASN A 188 -11.52 16.49 -0.94
CA ASN A 188 -11.57 15.57 0.18
C ASN A 188 -10.61 15.93 1.33
N GLY A 189 -9.95 17.08 1.28
CA GLY A 189 -9.19 17.62 2.40
C GLY A 189 -7.67 17.45 2.29
N ALA A 190 -7.11 17.08 1.15
CA ALA A 190 -5.67 17.17 0.96
C ALA A 190 -5.21 18.63 1.11
N THR A 191 -4.10 18.84 1.81
CA THR A 191 -3.51 20.18 1.95
C THR A 191 -2.67 20.52 0.74
N PHE A 192 -1.98 19.54 0.20
CA PHE A 192 -1.16 19.67 -1.01
C PHE A 192 -1.15 18.37 -1.79
N VAL A 193 -1.26 18.47 -3.12
CA VAL A 193 -1.15 17.31 -4.02
C VAL A 193 0.06 17.46 -4.91
N VAL A 194 0.96 16.52 -4.77
CA VAL A 194 2.17 16.39 -5.60
C VAL A 194 1.76 15.79 -6.94
N THR A 195 1.89 16.58 -8.00
CA THR A 195 1.69 16.12 -9.39
C THR A 195 3.05 16.11 -10.09
N PRO A 196 3.77 14.97 -10.14
CA PRO A 196 5.20 14.94 -10.49
C PRO A 196 5.51 15.54 -11.87
N HIS A 197 4.66 15.29 -12.86
CA HIS A 197 4.86 15.80 -14.21
C HIS A 197 4.76 17.33 -14.27
N PHE A 198 3.81 17.92 -13.57
CA PHE A 198 3.63 19.38 -13.55
C PHE A 198 4.74 20.06 -12.73
N LEU A 199 5.10 19.47 -11.60
CA LEU A 199 6.21 19.98 -10.78
C LEU A 199 7.54 19.89 -11.54
N GLY A 200 7.79 18.81 -12.25
CA GLY A 200 8.96 18.66 -13.11
C GLY A 200 9.00 19.71 -14.22
N GLY A 201 7.87 19.93 -14.92
CA GLY A 201 7.76 20.97 -15.94
C GLY A 201 8.00 22.37 -15.38
N LYS A 202 7.39 22.69 -14.23
CA LYS A 202 7.58 23.96 -13.54
C LYS A 202 9.05 24.16 -13.13
N TYR A 203 9.68 23.14 -12.57
CA TYR A 203 11.09 23.19 -12.18
C TYR A 203 12.00 23.53 -13.36
N VAL A 204 11.80 22.88 -14.53
CA VAL A 204 12.55 23.20 -15.75
C VAL A 204 12.27 24.63 -16.24
N ALA A 205 11.01 25.07 -16.18
CA ALA A 205 10.65 26.44 -16.54
C ALA A 205 11.35 27.48 -15.66
N ASP A 206 11.39 27.24 -14.35
CA ASP A 206 12.07 28.11 -13.38
C ASP A 206 13.59 28.14 -13.63
N MET A 207 14.20 26.99 -13.95
CA MET A 207 15.62 26.92 -14.37
C MET A 207 15.88 27.76 -15.62
N LEU A 208 15.00 27.67 -16.61
CA LEU A 208 15.12 28.46 -17.84
C LEU A 208 15.01 29.97 -17.57
N LEU A 209 14.03 30.36 -16.76
CA LEU A 209 13.87 31.79 -16.39
C LEU A 209 15.10 32.34 -15.71
N GLN A 210 15.73 31.56 -14.81
CA GLN A 210 16.87 32.03 -14.03
C GLN A 210 18.20 31.93 -14.78
N HIS A 211 18.37 30.93 -15.65
CA HIS A 211 19.69 30.57 -16.19
C HIS A 211 19.76 30.46 -17.72
N HIS A 212 18.72 30.91 -18.50
CA HIS A 212 18.69 30.75 -19.95
C HIS A 212 19.92 31.32 -20.67
N LYS A 213 20.61 32.34 -20.08
CA LYS A 213 21.83 32.93 -20.63
C LYS A 213 23.12 32.19 -20.24
N SER A 214 23.03 31.11 -19.48
CA SER A 214 24.22 30.40 -18.94
C SER A 214 24.22 28.90 -19.31
N PRO A 215 24.58 28.52 -20.56
CA PRO A 215 24.67 27.12 -20.94
C PRO A 215 25.59 26.28 -20.02
N LYS A 216 26.65 26.90 -19.52
CA LYS A 216 27.60 26.25 -18.58
C LYS A 216 26.94 25.82 -17.29
N TRP A 217 25.93 26.55 -16.81
CA TRP A 217 25.18 26.22 -15.63
C TRP A 217 24.39 24.91 -15.84
N PHE A 218 23.68 24.78 -16.97
CA PHE A 218 22.94 23.56 -17.30
C PHE A 218 23.83 22.32 -17.40
N ILE A 219 25.05 22.48 -17.96
CA ILE A 219 26.02 21.39 -18.05
C ILE A 219 26.46 20.94 -16.64
N LYS A 220 26.72 21.88 -15.75
CA LYS A 220 27.10 21.60 -14.37
C LYS A 220 25.97 20.90 -13.60
N GLU A 221 24.75 21.45 -13.69
CA GLU A 221 23.56 20.93 -13.05
C GLU A 221 23.24 19.52 -13.56
N GLY A 222 23.27 19.31 -14.88
CA GLY A 222 23.05 17.99 -15.49
C GLY A 222 24.06 16.93 -15.03
N LYS A 223 25.34 17.31 -14.84
CA LYS A 223 26.34 16.37 -14.26
C LYS A 223 26.01 16.00 -12.82
N GLY A 224 25.56 16.96 -12.01
CA GLY A 224 25.13 16.74 -10.63
C GLY A 224 23.91 15.79 -10.59
N HIS A 225 22.91 16.08 -11.40
CA HIS A 225 21.71 15.27 -11.54
C HIS A 225 22.02 13.83 -11.99
N ALA A 226 22.86 13.66 -13.01
CA ALA A 226 23.27 12.34 -13.47
C ALA A 226 24.01 11.53 -12.40
N LYS A 227 24.81 12.19 -11.53
CA LYS A 227 25.47 11.56 -10.38
C LYS A 227 24.44 11.08 -9.36
N ALA A 228 23.43 11.90 -9.04
CA ALA A 228 22.36 11.57 -8.13
C ALA A 228 21.54 10.37 -8.65
N LEU A 229 21.18 10.35 -9.93
CA LEU A 229 20.46 9.23 -10.56
C LEU A 229 21.26 7.92 -10.50
N LYS A 230 22.59 7.96 -10.76
CA LYS A 230 23.44 6.78 -10.62
C LYS A 230 23.49 6.25 -9.18
N ALA A 231 23.50 7.14 -8.19
CA ALA A 231 23.46 6.73 -6.79
C ALA A 231 22.12 6.04 -6.46
N ARG A 232 20.99 6.59 -6.92
CA ARG A 232 19.65 5.99 -6.76
C ARG A 232 19.55 4.61 -7.39
N LYS A 233 20.06 4.45 -8.61
CA LYS A 233 20.08 3.16 -9.29
C LYS A 233 20.82 2.09 -8.49
N ARG A 234 21.95 2.44 -7.87
CA ARG A 234 22.72 1.51 -7.01
C ARG A 234 21.97 1.09 -5.75
N MET A 235 21.02 1.89 -5.28
CA MET A 235 20.18 1.59 -4.11
C MET A 235 18.92 0.78 -4.47
N GLY A 236 18.77 0.36 -5.73
CA GLY A 236 17.62 -0.42 -6.19
C GLY A 236 16.36 0.42 -6.46
N HIS A 237 16.43 1.74 -6.41
CA HIS A 237 15.32 2.62 -6.76
C HIS A 237 15.22 2.78 -8.30
N GLU A 238 15.09 1.67 -9.01
CA GLU A 238 14.81 1.70 -10.44
C GLU A 238 13.33 1.99 -10.69
N HIS A 239 13.04 2.56 -11.87
CA HIS A 239 11.66 2.75 -12.31
C HIS A 239 10.91 1.41 -12.29
N PRO A 240 9.61 1.41 -11.92
CA PRO A 240 8.81 0.23 -12.11
C PRO A 240 8.84 -0.11 -13.60
N VAL A 241 8.96 -1.39 -13.89
CA VAL A 241 8.51 -1.94 -15.16
C VAL A 241 7.11 -1.37 -15.39
N HIS A 242 6.92 -0.68 -16.52
CA HIS A 242 5.61 -0.15 -16.88
C HIS A 242 4.56 -1.23 -16.67
N GLU A 243 3.69 -1.09 -15.69
CA GLU A 243 2.39 -1.71 -15.75
C GLU A 243 1.74 -1.07 -16.99
N LYS A 244 1.68 -1.86 -18.04
CA LYS A 244 0.91 -1.50 -19.23
C LYS A 244 -0.53 -1.30 -18.77
N LEU A 245 -0.99 -0.07 -18.93
CA LEU A 245 -2.40 0.26 -18.94
C LEU A 245 -3.19 -0.68 -19.87
#